data_27ad3fc7e2e5b780d47f388ae9eddedd
#
_entry.id   27ad3fc7e2e5b780d47f388ae9eddedd
#
_cell.length_a   1.000
_cell.length_b   1.000
_cell.length_c   1.000
_cell.angle_alpha   90.00
_cell.angle_beta   90.00
_cell.angle_gamma   90.00
#
_symmetry.space_group_name_H-M   'P 1'
#
loop_
_entity.id
_entity.type
_entity.pdbx_description
1 polymer ?
#
loop_
_entity_poly.entity_id
_entity_poly.type
_entity_poly.pdbx_seq_one_letter_code
_entity_poly.pdbx_strand_id
1 'polypeptide(L)'
;CGQMLNELQDGHVNLSSSFNTSYYRRWWSDYPQNFDERLMQQYYLDFDYAQSGPLSYKVLHDSIGYMRVSTMASGIADGALDVSLMSFADAGCPALVIDVRDNGGGMMTTTERLVSRFIDKRILAGYMTHKTGPAHDAFSEPYPFHYDTAEGHVRWLRPVVLLTNRSTFSAANSFVSIMRLLPNVRIVGDTTGGGSGMPYSSEIPCGWAVRMSACPVYDAEMRLTEHGVA
;
A
#
# COMPACT_ATOMS: atom_id res chain seq x y z
N CYS A 1 8.13 14.18 25.04
CA CYS A 1 7.58 14.41 23.66
C CYS A 1 7.18 13.09 23.01
N GLY A 2 8.09 12.08 22.87
CA GLY A 2 7.78 10.83 22.20
C GLY A 2 6.57 10.09 22.80
N GLN A 3 6.49 9.99 24.12
CA GLN A 3 5.33 9.39 24.79
C GLN A 3 4.01 10.10 24.46
N MET A 4 4.01 11.43 24.45
CA MET A 4 2.85 12.24 24.09
C MET A 4 2.41 11.99 22.63
N LEU A 5 3.36 11.90 21.69
CA LEU A 5 3.06 11.60 20.29
C LEU A 5 2.54 10.17 20.09
N ASN A 6 3.00 9.23 20.89
CA ASN A 6 2.53 7.84 20.85
C ASN A 6 1.05 7.68 21.26
N GLU A 7 0.48 8.62 22.01
CA GLU A 7 -0.96 8.61 22.35
C GLU A 7 -1.84 8.82 21.12
N LEU A 8 -1.30 9.39 20.04
CA LEU A 8 -2.02 9.54 18.76
C LEU A 8 -2.20 8.21 18.02
N GLN A 9 -1.41 7.19 18.36
CA GLN A 9 -1.46 5.85 17.75
C GLN A 9 -1.35 5.86 16.20
N ASP A 10 -0.67 6.85 15.66
CA ASP A 10 -0.48 7.07 14.23
C ASP A 10 0.96 6.75 13.85
N GLY A 11 1.13 5.78 12.94
CA GLY A 11 2.45 5.32 12.47
C GLY A 11 3.24 6.35 11.67
N HIS A 12 2.59 7.38 11.13
CA HIS A 12 3.26 8.48 10.44
C HIS A 12 3.79 9.56 11.38
N VAL A 13 3.22 9.66 12.59
CA VAL A 13 3.63 10.69 13.55
C VAL A 13 5.00 10.37 14.09
N ASN A 14 5.94 11.29 13.89
CA ASN A 14 7.28 11.18 14.44
C ASN A 14 7.90 12.54 14.79
N LEU A 15 8.90 12.51 15.65
CA LEU A 15 9.73 13.61 16.02
C LEU A 15 11.19 13.19 15.79
N SER A 16 11.89 13.89 14.92
CA SER A 16 13.26 13.63 14.55
C SER A 16 14.19 14.75 15.01
N SER A 17 15.27 14.39 15.66
CA SER A 17 16.40 15.24 16.00
C SER A 17 17.66 14.73 15.32
N SER A 18 18.78 15.43 15.45
CA SER A 18 20.08 14.99 14.91
C SER A 18 20.61 13.69 15.52
N PHE A 19 20.07 13.25 16.64
CA PHE A 19 20.54 12.09 17.39
C PHE A 19 19.49 11.02 17.66
N ASN A 20 18.19 11.28 17.39
CA ASN A 20 17.11 10.31 17.64
C ASN A 20 15.86 10.62 16.82
N THR A 21 15.12 9.55 16.46
CA THR A 21 13.77 9.65 15.92
C THR A 21 12.82 8.85 16.80
N SER A 22 11.79 9.52 17.33
CA SER A 22 10.71 8.90 18.09
C SER A 22 9.48 8.76 17.21
N TYR A 23 8.92 7.55 17.10
CA TYR A 23 7.69 7.27 16.36
C TYR A 23 6.90 6.11 16.96
N TYR A 24 5.60 6.07 16.69
CA TYR A 24 4.72 5.00 17.13
C TYR A 24 4.96 3.74 16.30
N ARG A 25 5.29 2.62 16.95
CA ARG A 25 5.64 1.34 16.30
C ARG A 25 4.63 0.23 16.55
N ARG A 26 3.76 0.40 17.53
CA ARG A 26 2.90 -0.67 18.04
C ARG A 26 1.91 -1.22 17.01
N TRP A 27 1.65 -0.50 15.93
CA TRP A 27 0.82 -0.97 14.82
C TRP A 27 1.37 -2.22 14.12
N TRP A 28 2.67 -2.48 14.25
CA TRP A 28 3.32 -3.69 13.74
C TRP A 28 4.14 -4.45 14.80
N SER A 29 4.78 -3.77 15.76
CA SER A 29 5.68 -4.41 16.73
C SER A 29 4.96 -5.29 17.74
N ASP A 30 3.68 -5.05 18.00
CA ASP A 30 2.85 -5.82 18.94
C ASP A 30 2.27 -7.10 18.27
N TYR A 31 2.58 -7.35 17.00
CA TYR A 31 2.08 -8.48 16.22
C TYR A 31 3.22 -9.40 15.81
N PRO A 32 2.96 -10.72 15.69
CA PRO A 32 3.97 -11.66 15.21
C PRO A 32 4.35 -11.36 13.76
N GLN A 33 5.63 -11.46 13.44
CA GLN A 33 6.10 -11.40 12.06
C GLN A 33 5.69 -12.69 11.34
N ASN A 34 4.99 -12.56 10.23
CA ASN A 34 4.44 -13.65 9.43
C ASN A 34 4.96 -13.65 7.99
N PHE A 35 6.07 -12.98 7.73
CA PHE A 35 6.72 -12.95 6.43
C PHE A 35 8.24 -13.03 6.59
N ASP A 36 8.86 -13.90 5.81
CA ASP A 36 10.31 -14.02 5.67
C ASP A 36 10.63 -14.08 4.18
N GLU A 37 11.27 -13.05 3.67
CA GLU A 37 11.60 -12.92 2.25
C GLU A 37 12.56 -14.02 1.77
N ARG A 38 13.51 -14.44 2.61
CA ARG A 38 14.46 -15.50 2.26
C ARG A 38 13.76 -16.85 2.11
N LEU A 39 12.84 -17.18 3.03
CA LEU A 39 12.05 -18.40 2.93
C LEU A 39 11.15 -18.38 1.68
N MET A 40 10.55 -17.25 1.39
CA MET A 40 9.74 -17.08 0.19
C MET A 40 10.58 -17.28 -1.07
N GLN A 41 11.75 -16.65 -1.16
CA GLN A 41 12.67 -16.81 -2.30
C GLN A 41 13.16 -18.26 -2.43
N GLN A 42 13.47 -18.93 -1.33
CA GLN A 42 14.03 -20.29 -1.33
C GLN A 42 13.00 -21.34 -1.69
N TYR A 43 11.76 -21.27 -1.15
CA TYR A 43 10.79 -22.36 -1.24
C TYR A 43 9.67 -22.13 -2.28
N TYR A 44 9.49 -20.91 -2.75
CA TYR A 44 8.43 -20.58 -3.72
C TYR A 44 8.97 -20.01 -5.02
N LEU A 45 10.10 -19.28 -4.98
CA LEU A 45 10.67 -18.67 -6.17
C LEU A 45 11.92 -19.39 -6.69
N ASP A 46 12.51 -20.33 -5.93
CA ASP A 46 13.74 -21.06 -6.27
C ASP A 46 14.91 -20.15 -6.63
N PHE A 47 14.94 -18.92 -6.12
CA PHE A 47 15.84 -17.83 -6.52
C PHE A 47 15.85 -17.54 -8.05
N ASP A 48 14.84 -18.01 -8.76
CA ASP A 48 14.66 -17.86 -10.20
C ASP A 48 13.36 -17.06 -10.48
N TYR A 49 13.48 -15.75 -10.56
CA TYR A 49 12.38 -14.82 -10.80
C TYR A 49 12.88 -13.59 -11.55
N ALA A 50 12.01 -12.98 -12.34
CA ALA A 50 12.30 -11.71 -12.98
C ALA A 50 12.10 -10.54 -12.00
N GLN A 51 12.95 -9.51 -12.10
CA GLN A 51 12.88 -8.34 -11.26
C GLN A 51 13.03 -7.05 -12.08
N SER A 52 12.21 -6.04 -11.72
CA SER A 52 12.31 -4.69 -12.26
C SER A 52 11.98 -3.67 -11.16
N GLY A 53 13.02 -3.07 -10.58
CA GLY A 53 12.87 -2.18 -9.42
C GLY A 53 12.25 -2.92 -8.24
N PRO A 54 11.13 -2.39 -7.67
CA PRO A 54 10.45 -3.02 -6.54
C PRO A 54 9.55 -4.21 -6.92
N LEU A 55 9.43 -4.49 -8.22
CA LEU A 55 8.59 -5.55 -8.76
C LEU A 55 9.42 -6.80 -8.98
N SER A 56 9.04 -7.91 -8.34
CA SER A 56 9.56 -9.26 -8.61
C SER A 56 8.42 -10.16 -9.04
N TYR A 57 8.61 -11.01 -10.06
CA TYR A 57 7.53 -11.83 -10.56
C TYR A 57 8.01 -13.16 -11.17
N LYS A 58 7.15 -14.17 -11.07
CA LYS A 58 7.39 -15.52 -11.60
C LYS A 58 6.06 -16.22 -11.87
N VAL A 59 6.04 -17.13 -12.85
CA VAL A 59 4.98 -18.15 -12.96
C VAL A 59 5.37 -19.31 -12.06
N LEU A 60 4.54 -19.63 -11.07
CA LEU A 60 4.75 -20.74 -10.15
C LEU A 60 4.49 -22.09 -10.83
N HIS A 61 4.95 -23.20 -10.22
CA HIS A 61 4.85 -24.55 -10.79
C HIS A 61 3.42 -25.02 -11.09
N ASP A 62 2.44 -24.49 -10.37
CA ASP A 62 1.01 -24.73 -10.57
C ASP A 62 0.34 -23.78 -11.58
N SER A 63 1.12 -23.09 -12.38
CA SER A 63 0.69 -22.11 -13.38
C SER A 63 -0.02 -20.88 -12.82
N ILE A 64 0.19 -20.55 -11.55
CA ILE A 64 -0.29 -19.31 -10.93
C ILE A 64 0.77 -18.23 -11.11
N GLY A 65 0.35 -17.03 -11.54
CA GLY A 65 1.23 -15.86 -11.54
C GLY A 65 1.51 -15.39 -10.11
N TYR A 66 2.78 -15.09 -9.80
CA TYR A 66 3.17 -14.46 -8.53
C TYR A 66 3.89 -13.15 -8.82
N MET A 67 3.42 -12.09 -8.18
CA MET A 67 3.97 -10.74 -8.28
C MET A 67 4.16 -10.16 -6.89
N ARG A 68 5.41 -9.85 -6.53
CA ARG A 68 5.72 -9.12 -5.30
C ARG A 68 5.98 -7.66 -5.61
N VAL A 69 5.36 -6.79 -4.84
CA VAL A 69 5.64 -5.34 -4.81
C VAL A 69 6.25 -5.02 -3.45
N SER A 70 7.58 -4.91 -3.40
CA SER A 70 8.31 -4.77 -2.13
C SER A 70 8.21 -3.38 -1.49
N THR A 71 8.00 -2.34 -2.31
CA THR A 71 7.79 -0.96 -1.85
C THR A 71 7.04 -0.15 -2.91
N MET A 72 6.39 0.92 -2.48
CA MET A 72 5.81 1.94 -3.36
C MET A 72 6.60 3.26 -3.32
N ALA A 73 7.73 3.30 -2.61
CA ALA A 73 8.56 4.49 -2.49
C ALA A 73 9.28 4.86 -3.79
N SER A 74 9.61 3.87 -4.61
CA SER A 74 10.08 4.07 -5.98
C SER A 74 8.96 3.79 -6.97
N GLY A 75 8.91 4.56 -8.06
CA GLY A 75 7.94 4.31 -9.13
C GLY A 75 8.14 2.94 -9.79
N ILE A 76 7.04 2.35 -10.25
CA ILE A 76 7.06 1.16 -11.10
C ILE A 76 6.78 1.64 -12.53
N ALA A 77 7.68 1.32 -13.47
CA ALA A 77 7.49 1.69 -14.87
C ALA A 77 6.31 0.92 -15.48
N ASP A 78 5.54 1.57 -16.35
CA ASP A 78 4.41 0.94 -17.03
C ASP A 78 4.86 -0.27 -17.86
N GLY A 79 6.01 -0.17 -18.55
CA GLY A 79 6.57 -1.30 -19.28
C GLY A 79 6.93 -2.51 -18.43
N ALA A 80 7.34 -2.29 -17.17
CA ALA A 80 7.62 -3.41 -16.25
C ALA A 80 6.32 -4.14 -15.86
N LEU A 81 5.24 -3.39 -15.62
CA LEU A 81 3.91 -3.96 -15.37
C LEU A 81 3.37 -4.68 -16.61
N ASP A 82 3.52 -4.08 -17.80
CA ASP A 82 3.09 -4.69 -19.06
C ASP A 82 3.79 -6.04 -19.27
N VAL A 83 5.12 -6.07 -19.17
CA VAL A 83 5.91 -7.31 -19.35
C VAL A 83 5.53 -8.37 -18.33
N SER A 84 5.36 -8.02 -17.04
CA SER A 84 4.98 -8.98 -16.02
C SER A 84 3.59 -9.56 -16.24
N LEU A 85 2.59 -8.71 -16.53
CA LEU A 85 1.22 -9.16 -16.76
C LEU A 85 1.07 -9.93 -18.07
N MET A 86 1.82 -9.55 -19.13
CA MET A 86 1.90 -10.32 -20.38
C MET A 86 2.48 -11.70 -20.14
N SER A 87 3.58 -11.81 -19.39
CA SER A 87 4.20 -13.11 -19.10
C SER A 87 3.24 -14.09 -18.42
N PHE A 88 2.38 -13.59 -17.51
CA PHE A 88 1.34 -14.42 -16.91
C PHE A 88 0.22 -14.80 -17.88
N ALA A 89 -0.17 -13.87 -18.74
CA ALA A 89 -1.20 -14.10 -19.75
C ALA A 89 -0.75 -15.14 -20.78
N ASP A 90 0.50 -15.01 -21.29
CA ASP A 90 1.11 -15.89 -22.27
C ASP A 90 1.36 -17.30 -21.70
N ALA A 91 1.69 -17.40 -20.42
CA ALA A 91 1.78 -18.68 -19.72
C ALA A 91 0.40 -19.31 -19.40
N GLY A 92 -0.70 -18.63 -19.75
CA GLY A 92 -2.04 -19.14 -19.51
C GLY A 92 -2.47 -19.13 -18.04
N CYS A 93 -1.83 -18.34 -17.17
CA CYS A 93 -2.16 -18.30 -15.74
C CYS A 93 -3.64 -17.98 -15.52
N PRO A 94 -4.40 -18.82 -14.79
CA PRO A 94 -5.81 -18.56 -14.51
C PRO A 94 -6.00 -17.51 -13.41
N ALA A 95 -5.02 -17.31 -12.54
CA ALA A 95 -5.07 -16.39 -11.40
C ALA A 95 -3.69 -15.78 -11.10
N LEU A 96 -3.68 -14.72 -10.32
CA LEU A 96 -2.49 -14.00 -9.89
C LEU A 96 -2.47 -13.88 -8.35
N VAL A 97 -1.33 -14.13 -7.75
CA VAL A 97 -1.02 -13.75 -6.36
C VAL A 97 -0.21 -12.46 -6.38
N ILE A 98 -0.71 -11.41 -5.72
CA ILE A 98 0.03 -10.17 -5.49
C ILE A 98 0.45 -10.14 -4.03
N ASP A 99 1.75 -9.98 -3.78
CA ASP A 99 2.32 -9.96 -2.43
C ASP A 99 2.81 -8.55 -2.06
N VAL A 100 2.11 -7.92 -1.10
CA VAL A 100 2.47 -6.63 -0.52
C VAL A 100 2.84 -6.73 0.96
N ARG A 101 3.14 -7.94 1.44
CA ARG A 101 3.63 -8.12 2.82
C ARG A 101 4.95 -7.38 2.99
N ASP A 102 5.13 -6.74 4.15
CA ASP A 102 6.26 -5.88 4.49
C ASP A 102 6.49 -4.69 3.52
N ASN A 103 5.46 -4.32 2.75
CA ASN A 103 5.50 -3.10 1.93
C ASN A 103 5.07 -1.90 2.79
N GLY A 104 6.01 -1.09 3.20
CA GLY A 104 5.79 0.11 4.02
C GLY A 104 5.13 1.29 3.30
N GLY A 105 4.72 1.11 2.04
CA GLY A 105 4.07 2.15 1.24
C GLY A 105 5.04 3.01 0.44
N GLY A 106 4.68 4.26 0.22
CA GLY A 106 5.41 5.22 -0.59
C GLY A 106 4.49 6.19 -1.34
N MET A 107 4.55 6.22 -2.66
CA MET A 107 3.82 7.17 -3.49
C MET A 107 2.41 6.68 -3.86
N MET A 108 1.41 7.54 -3.69
CA MET A 108 0.03 7.26 -4.12
C MET A 108 -0.09 7.10 -5.64
N THR A 109 0.78 7.76 -6.42
CA THR A 109 0.85 7.57 -7.87
C THR A 109 1.27 6.15 -8.28
N THR A 110 2.06 5.46 -7.44
CA THR A 110 2.36 4.04 -7.64
C THR A 110 1.14 3.17 -7.34
N THR A 111 0.39 3.50 -6.27
CA THR A 111 -0.90 2.86 -5.97
C THR A 111 -1.88 2.99 -7.13
N GLU A 112 -2.09 4.20 -7.65
CA GLU A 112 -2.98 4.46 -8.79
C GLU A 112 -2.57 3.65 -10.02
N ARG A 113 -1.28 3.67 -10.37
CA ARG A 113 -0.74 2.91 -11.52
C ARG A 113 -0.96 1.40 -11.37
N LEU A 114 -0.78 0.86 -10.17
CA LEU A 114 -1.06 -0.56 -9.91
C LEU A 114 -2.55 -0.85 -10.03
N VAL A 115 -3.41 -0.11 -9.33
CA VAL A 115 -4.86 -0.33 -9.34
C VAL A 115 -5.42 -0.25 -10.76
N SER A 116 -4.96 0.72 -11.58
CA SER A 116 -5.42 0.92 -12.96
C SER A 116 -5.27 -0.32 -13.85
N ARG A 117 -4.37 -1.25 -13.48
CA ARG A 117 -4.15 -2.53 -14.19
C ARG A 117 -5.18 -3.60 -13.87
N PHE A 118 -5.97 -3.43 -12.80
CA PHE A 118 -6.89 -4.45 -12.28
C PHE A 118 -8.37 -4.05 -12.39
N ILE A 119 -8.65 -2.86 -12.91
CA ILE A 119 -10.01 -2.34 -13.08
C ILE A 119 -10.41 -2.30 -14.57
N ASP A 120 -11.70 -2.52 -14.85
CA ASP A 120 -12.27 -2.49 -16.19
C ASP A 120 -12.89 -1.14 -16.58
N LYS A 121 -13.15 -0.30 -15.57
CA LYS A 121 -13.75 1.04 -15.71
C LYS A 121 -13.26 1.95 -14.58
N ARG A 122 -13.50 3.25 -14.72
CA ARG A 122 -13.28 4.21 -13.63
C ARG A 122 -14.04 3.79 -12.37
N ILE A 123 -13.34 3.81 -11.25
CA ILE A 123 -13.90 3.47 -9.93
C ILE A 123 -13.78 4.63 -8.95
N LEU A 124 -14.70 4.69 -7.99
CA LEU A 124 -14.53 5.48 -6.78
C LEU A 124 -13.51 4.76 -5.89
N ALA A 125 -12.33 5.36 -5.70
CA ALA A 125 -11.26 4.77 -4.91
C ALA A 125 -11.40 5.08 -3.41
N GLY A 126 -12.07 6.17 -3.06
CA GLY A 126 -12.34 6.57 -1.69
C GLY A 126 -12.67 8.04 -1.55
N TYR A 127 -12.58 8.51 -0.32
CA TYR A 127 -12.78 9.92 0.03
C TYR A 127 -11.63 10.41 0.90
N MET A 128 -11.37 11.70 0.86
CA MET A 128 -10.43 12.34 1.77
C MET A 128 -10.94 13.67 2.27
N THR A 129 -10.42 14.09 3.42
CA THR A 129 -10.63 15.43 3.98
C THR A 129 -9.29 16.10 4.18
N HIS A 130 -9.28 17.41 4.30
CA HIS A 130 -8.08 18.18 4.64
C HIS A 130 -8.43 19.29 5.66
N LYS A 131 -7.43 19.73 6.40
CA LYS A 131 -7.58 20.85 7.33
C LYS A 131 -7.95 22.13 6.59
N THR A 132 -8.96 22.85 7.10
CA THR A 132 -9.43 24.14 6.59
C THR A 132 -9.12 25.30 7.54
N GLY A 133 -8.61 25.01 8.73
CA GLY A 133 -8.29 26.02 9.73
C GLY A 133 -7.60 25.46 10.98
N PRO A 134 -7.29 26.30 11.97
CA PRO A 134 -6.54 25.90 13.17
C PRO A 134 -7.38 25.15 14.21
N ALA A 135 -8.71 25.22 14.14
CA ALA A 135 -9.57 24.52 15.09
C ALA A 135 -9.44 22.99 14.94
N HIS A 136 -9.63 22.26 16.05
CA HIS A 136 -9.46 20.82 16.08
C HIS A 136 -10.34 20.09 15.06
N ASP A 137 -11.56 20.55 14.87
CA ASP A 137 -12.60 20.01 14.01
C ASP A 137 -12.71 20.69 12.63
N ALA A 138 -11.82 21.65 12.34
CA ALA A 138 -11.83 22.39 11.08
C ALA A 138 -11.30 21.53 9.91
N PHE A 139 -12.15 20.65 9.40
CA PHE A 139 -11.90 19.85 8.20
C PHE A 139 -12.88 20.21 7.08
N SER A 140 -12.46 19.95 5.83
CA SER A 140 -13.36 20.01 4.68
C SER A 140 -14.43 18.92 4.76
N GLU A 141 -15.53 19.09 4.02
CA GLU A 141 -16.37 17.95 3.69
C GLU A 141 -15.54 16.89 2.97
N PRO A 142 -15.84 15.58 3.15
CA PRO A 142 -15.19 14.53 2.42
C PRO A 142 -15.42 14.69 0.91
N TYR A 143 -14.34 14.69 0.12
CA TYR A 143 -14.43 14.75 -1.33
C TYR A 143 -13.94 13.46 -1.97
N PRO A 144 -14.63 12.95 -3.01
CA PRO A 144 -14.29 11.68 -3.63
C PRO A 144 -13.04 11.80 -4.50
N PHE A 145 -12.24 10.74 -4.53
CA PHE A 145 -11.20 10.56 -5.53
C PHE A 145 -11.42 9.26 -6.32
N HIS A 146 -11.03 9.27 -7.57
CA HIS A 146 -11.30 8.20 -8.52
C HIS A 146 -10.02 7.75 -9.19
N TYR A 147 -9.99 6.48 -9.59
CA TYR A 147 -8.94 5.94 -10.45
C TYR A 147 -9.53 5.50 -11.78
N ASP A 148 -8.80 5.79 -12.83
CA ASP A 148 -9.13 5.41 -14.20
C ASP A 148 -8.37 4.15 -14.62
N THR A 149 -8.85 3.49 -15.66
CA THR A 149 -8.18 2.32 -16.23
C THR A 149 -6.86 2.71 -16.91
N ALA A 150 -5.91 1.79 -16.96
CA ALA A 150 -4.66 1.97 -17.69
C ALA A 150 -4.90 1.83 -19.20
N GLU A 151 -5.29 2.92 -19.86
CA GLU A 151 -5.48 2.93 -21.31
C GLU A 151 -4.17 2.63 -22.06
N GLY A 152 -4.25 1.79 -23.10
CA GLY A 152 -3.09 1.41 -23.91
C GLY A 152 -2.11 0.46 -23.24
N HIS A 153 -2.43 -0.02 -22.04
CA HIS A 153 -1.57 -0.91 -21.24
C HIS A 153 -2.24 -2.26 -20.93
N VAL A 154 -1.43 -3.26 -20.59
CA VAL A 154 -1.91 -4.58 -20.21
C VAL A 154 -2.66 -4.51 -18.88
N ARG A 155 -3.87 -5.09 -18.85
CA ARG A 155 -4.71 -5.19 -17.65
C ARG A 155 -4.98 -6.65 -17.30
N TRP A 156 -5.14 -6.91 -16.02
CA TRP A 156 -5.45 -8.23 -15.48
C TRP A 156 -6.81 -8.22 -14.79
N LEU A 157 -7.80 -8.81 -15.43
CA LEU A 157 -9.19 -8.84 -14.94
C LEU A 157 -9.61 -10.25 -14.45
N ARG A 158 -8.65 -11.20 -14.44
CA ARG A 158 -8.84 -12.55 -13.91
C ARG A 158 -8.71 -12.52 -12.37
N PRO A 159 -9.01 -13.63 -11.66
CA PRO A 159 -8.90 -13.70 -10.21
C PRO A 159 -7.53 -13.26 -9.67
N VAL A 160 -7.56 -12.57 -8.53
CA VAL A 160 -6.39 -12.09 -7.79
C VAL A 160 -6.52 -12.48 -6.32
N VAL A 161 -5.45 -13.02 -5.76
CA VAL A 161 -5.24 -13.13 -4.32
C VAL A 161 -4.22 -12.07 -3.91
N LEU A 162 -4.55 -11.23 -2.94
CA LEU A 162 -3.69 -10.19 -2.43
C LEU A 162 -3.20 -10.55 -1.02
N LEU A 163 -1.89 -10.79 -0.88
CA LEU A 163 -1.27 -11.15 0.39
C LEU A 163 -0.87 -9.92 1.19
N THR A 164 -1.32 -9.86 2.44
CA THR A 164 -1.13 -8.72 3.35
C THR A 164 -0.60 -9.14 4.71
N ASN A 165 0.03 -8.21 5.40
CA ASN A 165 0.37 -8.36 6.82
C ASN A 165 0.39 -7.00 7.53
N ARG A 166 0.67 -7.00 8.85
CA ARG A 166 0.73 -5.78 9.66
C ARG A 166 1.77 -4.77 9.20
N SER A 167 2.79 -5.18 8.48
CA SER A 167 3.78 -4.27 7.90
C SER A 167 3.39 -3.72 6.53
N THR A 168 2.24 -4.12 5.97
CA THR A 168 1.63 -3.47 4.80
C THR A 168 1.04 -2.13 5.23
N PHE A 169 1.68 -1.01 4.84
CA PHE A 169 1.41 0.30 5.44
C PHE A 169 1.30 1.43 4.41
N SER A 170 0.64 2.54 4.77
CA SER A 170 0.59 3.78 3.99
C SER A 170 0.03 3.56 2.56
N ALA A 171 0.73 3.92 1.50
CA ALA A 171 0.27 3.73 0.12
C ALA A 171 -0.04 2.26 -0.21
N ALA A 172 0.64 1.29 0.43
CA ALA A 172 0.32 -0.13 0.29
C ALA A 172 -1.01 -0.49 1.00
N ASN A 173 -1.30 0.11 2.16
CA ASN A 173 -2.60 0.00 2.80
C ASN A 173 -3.72 0.57 1.90
N SER A 174 -3.49 1.71 1.28
CA SER A 174 -4.44 2.30 0.32
C SER A 174 -4.66 1.39 -0.89
N PHE A 175 -3.61 0.76 -1.41
CA PHE A 175 -3.72 -0.24 -2.47
C PHE A 175 -4.63 -1.40 -2.05
N VAL A 176 -4.42 -1.98 -0.87
CA VAL A 176 -5.26 -3.07 -0.35
C VAL A 176 -6.71 -2.61 -0.16
N SER A 177 -6.91 -1.41 0.40
CA SER A 177 -8.24 -0.84 0.61
C SER A 177 -9.06 -0.71 -0.67
N ILE A 178 -8.40 -0.32 -1.77
CA ILE A 178 -9.06 -0.14 -3.07
C ILE A 178 -9.25 -1.49 -3.76
N MET A 179 -8.22 -2.34 -3.80
CA MET A 179 -8.30 -3.66 -4.43
C MET A 179 -9.37 -4.55 -3.80
N ARG A 180 -9.63 -4.41 -2.50
CA ARG A 180 -10.70 -5.11 -1.79
C ARG A 180 -12.10 -4.87 -2.36
N LEU A 181 -12.32 -3.74 -3.02
CA LEU A 181 -13.61 -3.39 -3.63
C LEU A 181 -13.87 -4.16 -4.94
N LEU A 182 -12.84 -4.78 -5.51
CA LEU A 182 -12.95 -5.46 -6.79
C LEU A 182 -13.49 -6.89 -6.60
N PRO A 183 -14.52 -7.31 -7.39
CA PRO A 183 -15.21 -8.58 -7.18
C PRO A 183 -14.32 -9.81 -7.45
N ASN A 184 -13.25 -9.66 -8.22
CA ASN A 184 -12.28 -10.70 -8.57
C ASN A 184 -11.06 -10.73 -7.63
N VAL A 185 -11.02 -9.92 -6.58
CA VAL A 185 -9.91 -9.85 -5.63
C VAL A 185 -10.31 -10.45 -4.28
N ARG A 186 -9.43 -11.28 -3.73
CA ARG A 186 -9.53 -11.81 -2.37
C ARG A 186 -8.27 -11.46 -1.59
N ILE A 187 -8.46 -10.84 -0.42
CA ILE A 187 -7.37 -10.58 0.52
C ILE A 187 -7.13 -11.83 1.37
N VAL A 188 -5.86 -12.17 1.57
CA VAL A 188 -5.41 -13.28 2.42
C VAL A 188 -4.22 -12.81 3.26
N GLY A 189 -4.25 -13.10 4.53
CA GLY A 189 -3.21 -12.72 5.49
C GLY A 189 -3.77 -11.98 6.69
N ASP A 190 -2.99 -11.09 7.26
CA ASP A 190 -3.38 -10.29 8.41
C ASP A 190 -3.92 -8.92 7.97
N THR A 191 -4.64 -8.26 8.87
CA THR A 191 -5.00 -6.85 8.73
C THR A 191 -3.75 -6.01 8.47
N THR A 192 -3.84 -5.07 7.55
CA THR A 192 -2.75 -4.15 7.23
C THR A 192 -2.42 -3.20 8.40
N GLY A 193 -1.29 -2.53 8.32
CA GLY A 193 -0.83 -1.60 9.36
C GLY A 193 -1.50 -0.22 9.35
N GLY A 194 -2.28 0.10 8.33
CA GLY A 194 -2.95 1.41 8.23
C GLY A 194 -2.06 2.51 7.66
N GLY A 195 -2.12 3.70 8.26
CA GLY A 195 -1.29 4.85 7.86
C GLY A 195 -1.78 5.56 6.60
N SER A 196 -3.05 5.90 6.54
CA SER A 196 -3.66 6.54 5.35
C SER A 196 -3.67 8.07 5.40
N GLY A 197 -3.05 8.68 6.39
CA GLY A 197 -3.21 10.10 6.73
C GLY A 197 -2.46 11.11 5.84
N MET A 198 -1.78 10.71 4.76
CA MET A 198 -0.98 11.59 3.89
C MET A 198 -0.11 12.58 4.68
N PRO A 199 1.01 12.14 5.26
CA PRO A 199 1.75 12.92 6.23
C PRO A 199 2.46 14.11 5.60
N TYR A 200 2.57 15.19 6.36
CA TYR A 200 3.45 16.32 6.08
C TYR A 200 4.53 16.45 7.16
N SER A 201 5.60 17.13 6.84
CA SER A 201 6.68 17.42 7.77
C SER A 201 6.82 18.93 7.97
N SER A 202 7.15 19.32 9.20
CA SER A 202 7.44 20.70 9.59
C SER A 202 8.62 20.72 10.55
N GLU A 203 9.22 21.89 10.73
CA GLU A 203 10.30 22.10 11.69
C GLU A 203 9.79 22.91 12.88
N ILE A 204 10.22 22.52 14.09
CA ILE A 204 9.94 23.28 15.31
C ILE A 204 11.16 24.18 15.66
N PRO A 205 10.99 25.24 16.48
CA PRO A 205 11.99 26.28 16.67
C PRO A 205 13.40 25.81 17.12
N CYS A 206 13.51 24.61 17.68
CA CYS A 206 14.80 24.02 18.07
C CYS A 206 15.51 23.25 16.94
N GLY A 207 15.03 23.33 15.69
CA GLY A 207 15.60 22.63 14.54
C GLY A 207 15.25 21.13 14.45
N TRP A 208 14.29 20.66 15.24
CA TRP A 208 13.80 19.29 15.13
C TRP A 208 12.64 19.22 14.15
N ALA A 209 12.61 18.16 13.35
CA ALA A 209 11.50 17.90 12.43
C ALA A 209 10.38 17.13 13.12
N VAL A 210 9.15 17.58 12.91
CA VAL A 210 7.93 16.86 13.28
C VAL A 210 7.19 16.43 12.01
N ARG A 211 6.73 15.19 11.98
CA ARG A 211 5.89 14.65 10.91
C ARG A 211 4.54 14.24 11.48
N MET A 212 3.46 14.57 10.79
CA MET A 212 2.09 14.32 11.24
C MET A 212 1.21 13.99 10.04
N SER A 213 0.21 13.14 10.25
CA SER A 213 -0.86 12.93 9.27
C SER A 213 -1.69 14.21 9.09
N ALA A 214 -2.06 14.50 7.85
CA ALA A 214 -2.71 15.75 7.47
C ALA A 214 -4.13 15.57 6.92
N CYS A 215 -4.39 14.44 6.26
CA CYS A 215 -5.61 14.21 5.50
C CYS A 215 -6.21 12.84 5.87
N PRO A 216 -7.23 12.77 6.71
CA PRO A 216 -8.01 11.56 6.89
C PRO A 216 -8.49 11.00 5.56
N VAL A 217 -8.23 9.70 5.32
CA VAL A 217 -8.63 8.99 4.10
C VAL A 217 -9.61 7.89 4.46
N TYR A 218 -10.67 7.81 3.70
CA TYR A 218 -11.75 6.83 3.85
C TYR A 218 -11.83 5.97 2.59
N ASP A 219 -12.28 4.74 2.74
CA ASP A 219 -12.60 3.88 1.60
C ASP A 219 -13.90 4.34 0.89
N ALA A 220 -14.29 3.63 -0.17
CA ALA A 220 -15.51 3.95 -0.91
C ALA A 220 -16.81 3.76 -0.09
N GLU A 221 -16.75 3.09 1.05
CA GLU A 221 -17.87 2.90 2.00
C GLU A 221 -17.79 3.86 3.19
N MET A 222 -16.96 4.91 3.10
CA MET A 222 -16.74 5.92 4.16
C MET A 222 -16.16 5.36 5.47
N ARG A 223 -15.43 4.24 5.43
CA ARG A 223 -14.70 3.73 6.60
C ARG A 223 -13.30 4.31 6.64
N LEU A 224 -12.89 4.81 7.80
CA LEU A 224 -11.53 5.31 8.00
C LEU A 224 -10.51 4.17 7.85
N THR A 225 -9.48 4.37 7.02
CA THR A 225 -8.48 3.34 6.71
C THR A 225 -7.17 3.50 7.50
N GLU A 226 -7.13 4.45 8.45
CA GLU A 226 -5.93 4.78 9.25
C GLU A 226 -5.41 3.61 10.07
N HIS A 227 -6.30 2.77 10.61
CA HIS A 227 -5.93 1.67 11.51
C HIS A 227 -5.85 0.30 10.83
N GLY A 228 -5.83 0.29 9.50
CA GLY A 228 -5.68 -0.91 8.69
C GLY A 228 -6.96 -1.39 8.04
N VAL A 229 -6.77 -2.33 7.12
CA VAL A 229 -7.80 -2.96 6.29
C VAL A 229 -7.69 -4.47 6.47
N ALA A 230 -8.81 -5.13 6.76
CA ALA A 230 -8.95 -6.58 6.88
C ALA A 230 -9.58 -7.19 5.63
#